data_8f7b6f89f6ae195e5362f95c540326bc
#
_entry.id   8f7b6f89f6ae195e5362f95c540326bc
#
_cell.length_a   1.000
_cell.length_b   1.000
_cell.length_c   1.000
_cell.angle_alpha   90.00
_cell.angle_beta   90.00
_cell.angle_gamma   90.00
#
_symmetry.space_group_name_H-M   'P 1'
#
loop_
_entity.id
_entity.type
_entity.pdbx_description
1 polymer ?
#
loop_
_entity_poly.entity_id
_entity_poly.type
_entity_poly.pdbx_seq_one_letter_code
_entity_poly.pdbx_strand_id
1 'polypeptide(L)'
;MSHANEVPTWSGNREVGALSAGEGFLTVLASWARAFPGAPGHVSEARRFVAHLLVGSPFRDDAIVVLSELFTNAVLHTDSGKTGGLVTVQVTRWRQGVRIAVTDQGSLSQPVIRDPGASGEPPDCGRGLYLAAQLAGHLAWHDDPSGRTIAAAFGKVAPEHTHLRSCGISNPVGGVR
;
A
#
# COMPACT_ATOMS: atom_id res chain seq x y z
N MET A 1 7.97 37.74 20.36
CA MET A 1 7.20 36.61 20.84
C MET A 1 7.36 35.51 19.82
N SER A 2 8.32 34.60 20.08
CA SER A 2 8.67 33.50 19.17
C SER A 2 7.73 32.32 19.45
N HIS A 3 6.94 31.92 18.47
CA HIS A 3 6.28 30.61 18.51
C HIS A 3 7.24 29.55 17.98
N ALA A 4 7.79 28.77 18.90
CA ALA A 4 8.54 27.57 18.58
C ALA A 4 7.59 26.56 17.93
N ASN A 5 7.96 26.13 16.72
CA ASN A 5 7.30 25.09 15.96
C ASN A 5 7.71 23.74 16.56
N GLU A 6 6.95 23.24 17.51
CA GLU A 6 7.18 21.90 18.06
C GLU A 6 6.84 20.86 17.01
N VAL A 7 7.87 20.17 16.55
CA VAL A 7 7.75 18.96 15.73
C VAL A 7 7.17 17.85 16.62
N PRO A 8 6.02 17.23 16.29
CA PRO A 8 5.49 16.16 17.09
C PRO A 8 6.46 14.98 17.11
N THR A 9 6.96 14.66 18.29
CA THR A 9 7.78 13.45 18.56
C THR A 9 6.91 12.24 18.36
N TRP A 10 7.27 11.42 17.37
CA TRP A 10 6.62 10.17 17.06
C TRP A 10 6.99 9.11 18.14
N SER A 11 6.05 8.76 19.03
CA SER A 11 6.15 7.60 19.91
C SER A 11 5.01 6.64 19.59
N GLY A 12 5.32 5.58 18.89
CA GLY A 12 4.36 4.54 18.51
C GLY A 12 5.03 3.27 17.99
N ASN A 13 5.99 2.73 18.75
CA ASN A 13 6.30 1.30 18.67
C ASN A 13 5.16 0.56 19.38
N ARG A 14 4.18 0.07 18.63
CA ARG A 14 3.29 -0.95 19.14
C ARG A 14 3.95 -2.30 18.80
N GLU A 15 4.67 -2.88 19.78
CA GLU A 15 5.04 -4.29 19.72
C GLU A 15 3.76 -5.11 19.65
N VAL A 16 3.52 -5.71 18.48
CA VAL A 16 2.47 -6.70 18.32
C VAL A 16 3.02 -7.99 18.90
N GLY A 17 2.50 -8.39 20.07
CA GLY A 17 2.88 -9.61 20.78
C GLY A 17 2.79 -10.84 19.87
N ALA A 18 3.76 -11.73 20.02
CA ALA A 18 3.81 -13.01 19.36
C ALA A 18 2.54 -13.83 19.67
N LEU A 19 1.69 -14.05 18.68
CA LEU A 19 0.62 -15.03 18.76
C LEU A 19 1.19 -16.43 18.45
N SER A 20 0.83 -17.35 19.30
CA SER A 20 1.25 -18.74 19.43
C SER A 20 1.39 -19.55 18.13
N ALA A 21 2.41 -20.40 18.12
CA ALA A 21 2.87 -21.23 17.02
C ALA A 21 1.83 -22.28 16.55
N GLY A 22 1.47 -22.18 15.27
CA GLY A 22 0.95 -23.25 14.43
C GLY A 22 1.74 -23.20 13.12
N GLU A 23 2.03 -24.31 12.51
CA GLU A 23 2.90 -24.47 11.35
C GLU A 23 2.54 -23.50 10.22
N GLY A 24 3.47 -22.62 9.84
CA GLY A 24 3.37 -21.77 8.65
C GLY A 24 3.22 -20.27 8.90
N PHE A 25 3.22 -19.77 10.12
CA PHE A 25 3.05 -18.33 10.40
C PHE A 25 4.25 -17.51 9.98
N LEU A 26 4.01 -16.55 9.07
CA LEU A 26 4.96 -15.48 8.76
C LEU A 26 4.98 -14.51 9.95
N THR A 27 5.99 -14.61 10.79
CA THR A 27 6.15 -13.68 11.90
C THR A 27 6.34 -12.25 11.36
N VAL A 28 5.43 -11.34 11.71
CA VAL A 28 5.58 -9.91 11.44
C VAL A 28 6.77 -9.42 12.25
N LEU A 29 7.76 -8.85 11.58
CA LEU A 29 8.96 -8.29 12.21
C LEU A 29 8.71 -6.85 12.67
N ALA A 30 7.99 -6.07 11.86
CA ALA A 30 7.65 -4.68 12.18
C ALA A 30 6.50 -4.19 11.31
N SER A 31 5.73 -3.24 11.82
CA SER A 31 4.69 -2.52 11.10
C SER A 31 4.72 -1.05 11.49
N TRP A 32 4.64 -0.18 10.49
CA TRP A 32 4.62 1.27 10.64
C TRP A 32 3.44 1.83 9.86
N ALA A 33 2.82 2.87 10.38
CA ALA A 33 1.75 3.60 9.69
C ALA A 33 1.98 5.09 9.85
N ARG A 34 1.70 5.85 8.77
CA ARG A 34 1.74 7.31 8.77
C ARG A 34 0.64 7.88 7.89
N ALA A 35 -0.08 8.89 8.41
CA ALA A 35 -1.03 9.68 7.64
C ALA A 35 -0.32 10.84 6.96
N PHE A 36 -0.73 11.14 5.73
CA PHE A 36 -0.27 12.24 4.90
C PHE A 36 -1.47 13.04 4.41
N PRO A 37 -1.33 14.37 4.21
CA PRO A 37 -2.36 15.12 3.50
C PRO A 37 -2.62 14.51 2.10
N GLY A 38 -3.89 14.42 1.73
CA GLY A 38 -4.31 13.84 0.45
C GLY A 38 -4.09 14.81 -0.71
N ALA A 39 -2.85 15.21 -0.96
CA ALA A 39 -2.48 16.13 -2.03
C ALA A 39 -1.28 15.59 -2.83
N PRO A 40 -1.20 15.87 -4.15
CA PRO A 40 -0.15 15.33 -5.02
C PRO A 40 1.27 15.62 -4.55
N GLY A 41 1.49 16.78 -3.90
CA GLY A 41 2.79 17.16 -3.36
C GLY A 41 3.34 16.23 -2.28
N HIS A 42 2.48 15.48 -1.58
CA HIS A 42 2.86 14.58 -0.48
C HIS A 42 3.28 13.17 -0.93
N VAL A 43 3.08 12.82 -2.18
CA VAL A 43 3.55 11.52 -2.73
C VAL A 43 5.06 11.35 -2.58
N SER A 44 5.82 12.43 -2.74
CA SER A 44 7.28 12.40 -2.58
C SER A 44 7.71 12.15 -1.13
N GLU A 45 6.94 12.64 -0.17
CA GLU A 45 7.17 12.41 1.26
C GLU A 45 6.81 10.97 1.64
N ALA A 46 5.70 10.45 1.14
CA ALA A 46 5.30 9.06 1.32
C ALA A 46 6.33 8.08 0.72
N ARG A 47 6.89 8.39 -0.46
CA ARG A 47 8.00 7.62 -1.05
C ARG A 47 9.23 7.58 -0.16
N ARG A 48 9.65 8.73 0.40
CA ARG A 48 10.80 8.78 1.32
C ARG A 48 10.55 7.98 2.58
N PHE A 49 9.35 8.03 3.13
CA PHE A 49 8.95 7.20 4.29
C PHE A 49 9.12 5.71 3.99
N VAL A 50 8.53 5.21 2.89
CA VAL A 50 8.67 3.79 2.51
C VAL A 50 10.10 3.43 2.16
N ALA A 51 10.82 4.27 1.42
CA ALA A 51 12.21 4.05 1.04
C ALA A 51 13.13 3.87 2.25
N HIS A 52 12.89 4.65 3.32
CA HIS A 52 13.65 4.56 4.56
C HIS A 52 13.36 3.24 5.30
N LEU A 53 12.09 2.86 5.41
CA LEU A 53 11.70 1.63 6.11
C LEU A 53 12.13 0.35 5.38
N LEU A 54 12.34 0.43 4.07
CA LEU A 54 12.71 -0.71 3.23
C LEU A 54 14.18 -0.74 2.80
N VAL A 55 15.05 -0.01 3.49
CA VAL A 55 16.50 -0.10 3.24
C VAL A 55 16.97 -1.55 3.34
N GLY A 56 17.70 -2.01 2.30
CA GLY A 56 18.19 -3.39 2.19
C GLY A 56 17.14 -4.45 1.81
N SER A 57 15.89 -4.06 1.59
CA SER A 57 14.87 -4.98 1.06
C SER A 57 15.01 -5.12 -0.46
N PRO A 58 14.94 -6.33 -1.03
CA PRO A 58 14.92 -6.53 -2.48
C PRO A 58 13.64 -6.00 -3.14
N PHE A 59 12.58 -5.76 -2.35
CA PHE A 59 11.29 -5.28 -2.81
C PHE A 59 11.14 -3.75 -2.73
N ARG A 60 12.20 -3.04 -2.34
CA ARG A 60 12.14 -1.60 -2.05
C ARG A 60 11.65 -0.76 -3.22
N ASP A 61 12.24 -0.96 -4.38
CA ASP A 61 11.98 -0.11 -5.54
C ASP A 61 10.59 -0.38 -6.13
N ASP A 62 10.19 -1.64 -6.25
CA ASP A 62 8.85 -2.02 -6.67
C ASP A 62 7.78 -1.52 -5.68
N ALA A 63 8.04 -1.61 -4.38
CA ALA A 63 7.15 -1.09 -3.35
C ALA A 63 6.96 0.43 -3.42
N ILE A 64 8.01 1.18 -3.78
CA ILE A 64 7.94 2.64 -3.98
C ILE A 64 7.11 3.00 -5.22
N VAL A 65 7.26 2.25 -6.30
CA VAL A 65 6.45 2.44 -7.51
C VAL A 65 4.98 2.16 -7.19
N VAL A 66 4.68 1.00 -6.61
CA VAL A 66 3.32 0.61 -6.24
C VAL A 66 2.70 1.62 -5.26
N LEU A 67 3.44 2.05 -4.22
CA LEU A 67 2.97 3.11 -3.33
C LEU A 67 2.57 4.37 -4.11
N SER A 68 3.39 4.79 -5.08
CA SER A 68 3.13 6.01 -5.84
C SER A 68 1.81 5.92 -6.60
N GLU A 69 1.52 4.77 -7.22
CA GLU A 69 0.26 4.52 -7.92
C GLU A 69 -0.93 4.49 -6.96
N LEU A 70 -0.82 3.76 -5.85
CA LEU A 70 -1.90 3.66 -4.87
C LEU A 70 -2.19 5.01 -4.20
N PHE A 71 -1.15 5.78 -3.85
CA PHE A 71 -1.30 7.11 -3.27
C PHE A 71 -1.94 8.09 -4.25
N THR A 72 -1.50 8.08 -5.51
CA THR A 72 -2.08 8.92 -6.56
C THR A 72 -3.55 8.58 -6.79
N ASN A 73 -3.90 7.31 -6.82
CA ASN A 73 -5.30 6.86 -6.94
C ASN A 73 -6.14 7.34 -5.75
N ALA A 74 -5.63 7.27 -4.52
CA ALA A 74 -6.31 7.78 -3.33
C ALA A 74 -6.61 9.29 -3.47
N VAL A 75 -5.63 10.07 -3.94
CA VAL A 75 -5.77 11.52 -4.10
C VAL A 75 -6.73 11.89 -5.24
N LEU A 76 -6.66 11.18 -6.38
CA LEU A 76 -7.43 11.55 -7.57
C LEU A 76 -8.87 11.03 -7.56
N HIS A 77 -9.14 9.91 -6.91
CA HIS A 77 -10.39 9.17 -7.08
C HIS A 77 -11.20 9.00 -5.79
N THR A 78 -10.73 9.54 -4.66
CA THR A 78 -11.43 9.40 -3.38
C THR A 78 -11.59 10.72 -2.65
N ASP A 79 -12.33 10.71 -1.56
CA ASP A 79 -12.54 11.87 -0.71
C ASP A 79 -11.25 12.34 -0.01
N SER A 80 -10.23 11.51 0.01
CA SER A 80 -8.89 11.91 0.50
C SER A 80 -8.28 13.07 -0.26
N GLY A 81 -8.60 13.25 -1.54
CA GLY A 81 -8.13 14.39 -2.35
C GLY A 81 -8.82 15.72 -2.08
N LYS A 82 -9.88 15.74 -1.27
CA LYS A 82 -10.60 16.96 -0.89
C LYS A 82 -9.84 17.74 0.18
N THR A 83 -10.21 19.00 0.39
CA THR A 83 -9.61 19.85 1.43
C THR A 83 -9.70 19.19 2.80
N GLY A 84 -8.54 19.02 3.46
CA GLY A 84 -8.43 18.35 4.76
C GLY A 84 -8.42 16.82 4.68
N GLY A 85 -8.49 16.23 3.49
CA GLY A 85 -8.44 14.79 3.30
C GLY A 85 -7.07 14.20 3.63
N LEU A 86 -7.06 12.95 4.05
CA LEU A 86 -5.87 12.21 4.48
C LEU A 86 -5.74 10.89 3.72
N VAL A 87 -4.49 10.49 3.51
CA VAL A 87 -4.11 9.16 3.02
C VAL A 87 -3.20 8.52 4.05
N THR A 88 -3.55 7.33 4.54
CA THR A 88 -2.71 6.58 5.47
C THR A 88 -1.91 5.53 4.71
N VAL A 89 -0.60 5.54 4.89
CA VAL A 89 0.32 4.54 4.35
C VAL A 89 0.80 3.65 5.49
N GLN A 90 0.62 2.34 5.33
CA GLN A 90 1.13 1.33 6.25
C GLN A 90 2.16 0.46 5.54
N VAL A 91 3.27 0.20 6.21
CA VAL A 91 4.32 -0.73 5.79
C VAL A 91 4.41 -1.84 6.82
N THR A 92 4.27 -3.09 6.39
CA THR A 92 4.46 -4.26 7.25
C THR A 92 5.57 -5.11 6.67
N ARG A 93 6.54 -5.48 7.50
CA ARG A 93 7.66 -6.37 7.12
C ARG A 93 7.57 -7.69 7.84
N TRP A 94 7.86 -8.76 7.14
CA TRP A 94 8.16 -10.07 7.70
C TRP A 94 9.43 -10.64 7.05
N ARG A 95 9.83 -11.82 7.46
CA ARG A 95 11.13 -12.37 7.09
C ARG A 95 11.35 -12.51 5.59
N GLN A 96 10.29 -12.80 4.83
CA GLN A 96 10.36 -13.14 3.41
C GLN A 96 9.50 -12.22 2.53
N GLY A 97 9.09 -11.08 3.05
CA GLY A 97 8.25 -10.17 2.28
C GLY A 97 7.93 -8.84 2.97
N VAL A 98 7.16 -8.05 2.23
CA VAL A 98 6.72 -6.72 2.60
C VAL A 98 5.28 -6.53 2.13
N ARG A 99 4.46 -5.82 2.91
CA ARG A 99 3.15 -5.34 2.50
C ARG A 99 3.13 -3.81 2.59
N ILE A 100 2.67 -3.18 1.53
CA ILE A 100 2.29 -1.78 1.50
C ILE A 100 0.78 -1.72 1.48
N ALA A 101 0.17 -0.97 2.40
CA ALA A 101 -1.25 -0.69 2.37
C ALA A 101 -1.49 0.81 2.36
N VAL A 102 -2.39 1.26 1.51
CA VAL A 102 -2.84 2.64 1.40
C VAL A 102 -4.32 2.68 1.73
N THR A 103 -4.65 3.43 2.78
CA THR A 103 -6.04 3.65 3.20
C THR A 103 -6.44 5.07 2.85
N ASP A 104 -7.51 5.20 2.10
CA ASP A 104 -8.15 6.45 1.72
C ASP A 104 -9.53 6.59 2.37
N GLN A 105 -10.16 7.75 2.24
CA GLN A 105 -11.47 8.07 2.82
C GLN A 105 -12.65 7.58 1.95
N GLY A 106 -12.37 6.68 1.00
CA GLY A 106 -13.38 6.06 0.15
C GLY A 106 -13.91 6.94 -0.98
N SER A 107 -14.70 6.32 -1.82
CA SER A 107 -15.46 6.96 -2.90
C SER A 107 -16.61 6.05 -3.31
N LEU A 108 -17.56 6.59 -4.09
CA LEU A 108 -18.66 5.80 -4.65
C LEU A 108 -18.21 4.83 -5.75
N SER A 109 -17.02 5.08 -6.35
CA SER A 109 -16.48 4.23 -7.42
C SER A 109 -15.68 3.07 -6.84
N GLN A 110 -15.79 1.90 -7.50
CA GLN A 110 -14.95 0.74 -7.17
C GLN A 110 -13.60 0.81 -7.90
N PRO A 111 -12.51 0.30 -7.29
CA PRO A 111 -11.24 0.13 -7.99
C PRO A 111 -11.43 -0.82 -9.18
N VAL A 112 -10.93 -0.42 -10.35
CA VAL A 112 -10.95 -1.25 -11.54
C VAL A 112 -9.53 -1.45 -12.03
N ILE A 113 -9.12 -2.71 -12.15
CA ILE A 113 -7.85 -3.06 -12.80
C ILE A 113 -8.15 -3.25 -14.29
N ARG A 114 -7.58 -2.40 -15.13
CA ARG A 114 -7.74 -2.45 -16.59
C ARG A 114 -6.44 -2.90 -17.24
N ASP A 115 -6.52 -3.92 -18.08
CA ASP A 115 -5.42 -4.29 -18.96
C ASP A 115 -5.29 -3.26 -20.08
N PRO A 116 -4.16 -2.56 -20.21
CA PRO A 116 -3.97 -1.55 -21.26
C PRO A 116 -4.03 -2.11 -22.69
N GLY A 117 -3.87 -3.42 -22.85
CA GLY A 117 -3.93 -4.10 -24.16
C GLY A 117 -5.33 -4.50 -24.60
N ALA A 118 -6.31 -4.53 -23.69
CA ALA A 118 -7.63 -5.09 -23.95
C ALA A 118 -8.67 -4.05 -24.42
N SER A 119 -8.43 -2.77 -24.20
CA SER A 119 -9.38 -1.70 -24.53
C SER A 119 -8.72 -0.61 -25.36
N GLY A 120 -9.33 -0.22 -26.47
CA GLY A 120 -8.92 0.93 -27.28
C GLY A 120 -9.13 2.30 -26.60
N GLU A 121 -9.08 2.37 -25.28
CA GLU A 121 -9.22 3.59 -24.46
C GLU A 121 -7.91 4.39 -24.38
N PRO A 122 -7.99 5.69 -24.06
CA PRO A 122 -6.80 6.54 -23.96
C PRO A 122 -5.75 5.98 -23.01
N PRO A 123 -4.46 6.11 -23.34
CA PRO A 123 -3.36 5.45 -22.66
C PRO A 123 -3.14 5.83 -21.21
N ASP A 124 -3.83 6.83 -20.67
CA ASP A 124 -3.50 7.44 -19.38
C ASP A 124 -4.46 7.10 -18.22
N CYS A 125 -5.55 6.35 -18.48
CA CYS A 125 -6.54 6.01 -17.45
C CYS A 125 -6.40 4.54 -16.98
N GLY A 126 -6.21 4.33 -15.67
CA GLY A 126 -6.36 3.02 -15.02
C GLY A 126 -5.14 2.10 -15.06
N ARG A 127 -3.99 2.57 -15.52
CA ARG A 127 -2.76 1.76 -15.58
C ARG A 127 -2.11 1.52 -14.21
N GLY A 128 -2.33 2.40 -13.24
CA GLY A 128 -1.65 2.36 -11.95
C GLY A 128 -1.93 1.09 -11.16
N LEU A 129 -3.22 0.67 -11.06
CA LEU A 129 -3.58 -0.57 -10.39
C LEU A 129 -3.12 -1.82 -11.17
N TYR A 130 -3.12 -1.76 -12.50
CA TYR A 130 -2.56 -2.82 -13.33
C TYR A 130 -1.06 -2.98 -13.08
N LEU A 131 -0.29 -1.88 -13.11
CA LEU A 131 1.13 -1.89 -12.80
C LEU A 131 1.39 -2.39 -11.37
N ALA A 132 0.60 -1.95 -10.40
CA ALA A 132 0.69 -2.44 -9.03
C ALA A 132 0.46 -3.96 -8.94
N ALA A 133 -0.52 -4.49 -9.69
CA ALA A 133 -0.78 -5.93 -9.76
C ALA A 133 0.34 -6.72 -10.46
N GLN A 134 1.04 -6.11 -11.43
CA GLN A 134 2.17 -6.77 -12.11
C GLN A 134 3.43 -6.83 -11.24
N LEU A 135 3.69 -5.78 -10.45
CA LEU A 135 4.89 -5.69 -9.60
C LEU A 135 4.73 -6.42 -8.27
N ALA A 136 3.52 -6.41 -7.71
CA ALA A 136 3.22 -7.12 -6.47
C ALA A 136 2.86 -8.58 -6.73
N GLY A 137 3.28 -9.48 -5.85
CA GLY A 137 2.85 -10.88 -5.88
C GLY A 137 1.37 -11.06 -5.53
N HIS A 138 0.79 -10.10 -4.83
CA HIS A 138 -0.62 -10.08 -4.45
C HIS A 138 -1.11 -8.64 -4.29
N LEU A 139 -2.26 -8.32 -4.90
CA LEU A 139 -2.97 -7.05 -4.73
C LEU A 139 -4.40 -7.34 -4.30
N ALA A 140 -4.87 -6.67 -3.25
CA ALA A 140 -6.20 -6.83 -2.73
C ALA A 140 -6.73 -5.53 -2.12
N TRP A 141 -8.04 -5.40 -1.98
CA TRP A 141 -8.65 -4.26 -1.30
C TRP A 141 -9.89 -4.67 -0.50
N HIS A 142 -10.25 -3.83 0.44
CA HIS A 142 -11.51 -3.89 1.17
C HIS A 142 -12.02 -2.49 1.46
N ASP A 143 -13.33 -2.38 1.56
CA ASP A 143 -14.02 -1.18 2.01
C ASP A 143 -14.48 -1.40 3.45
N ASP A 144 -14.37 -0.36 4.26
CA ASP A 144 -14.96 -0.27 5.59
C ASP A 144 -15.65 1.09 5.78
N PRO A 145 -16.39 1.31 6.87
CA PRO A 145 -17.11 2.58 7.08
C PRO A 145 -16.19 3.83 7.14
N SER A 146 -14.89 3.66 7.35
CA SER A 146 -13.91 4.76 7.42
C SER A 146 -13.22 5.05 6.09
N GLY A 147 -13.41 4.16 5.07
CA GLY A 147 -12.79 4.34 3.76
C GLY A 147 -12.46 3.04 3.06
N ARG A 148 -11.46 3.08 2.21
CA ARG A 148 -10.95 1.94 1.45
C ARG A 148 -9.47 1.72 1.74
N THR A 149 -9.09 0.47 1.92
CA THR A 149 -7.69 0.06 1.97
C THR A 149 -7.34 -0.79 0.76
N ILE A 150 -6.32 -0.37 -0.01
CA ILE A 150 -5.71 -1.18 -1.07
C ILE A 150 -4.34 -1.61 -0.57
N ALA A 151 -4.05 -2.91 -0.66
CA ALA A 151 -2.82 -3.50 -0.16
C ALA A 151 -2.11 -4.32 -1.22
N ALA A 152 -0.82 -4.10 -1.36
CA ALA A 152 0.09 -4.83 -2.22
C ALA A 152 1.13 -5.58 -1.38
N ALA A 153 1.34 -6.86 -1.65
CA ALA A 153 2.31 -7.68 -0.94
C ALA A 153 3.35 -8.27 -1.89
N PHE A 154 4.60 -8.28 -1.42
CA PHE A 154 5.79 -8.70 -2.15
C PHE A 154 6.47 -9.84 -1.40
N GLY A 155 6.95 -10.83 -2.14
CA GLY A 155 7.58 -12.02 -1.57
C GLY A 155 6.56 -13.08 -1.14
N LYS A 156 6.92 -13.92 -0.16
CA LYS A 156 5.97 -14.92 0.35
C LYS A 156 4.92 -14.26 1.21
N VAL A 157 3.66 -14.44 0.86
CA VAL A 157 2.49 -13.86 1.55
C VAL A 157 1.88 -14.91 2.47
N ALA A 158 1.51 -14.50 3.70
CA ALA A 158 0.78 -15.39 4.60
C ALA A 158 -0.68 -15.56 4.17
N PRO A 159 -1.26 -16.74 4.32
CA PRO A 159 -2.66 -17.04 3.96
C PRO A 159 -3.67 -16.12 4.66
N GLU A 160 -3.40 -15.68 5.87
CA GLU A 160 -4.25 -14.80 6.67
C GLU A 160 -4.40 -13.38 6.11
N HIS A 161 -3.51 -12.96 5.22
CA HIS A 161 -3.63 -11.67 4.52
C HIS A 161 -4.52 -11.75 3.26
N THR A 162 -5.07 -12.93 2.99
CA THR A 162 -5.92 -13.22 1.82
C THR A 162 -7.41 -12.89 2.04
N HIS A 163 -7.82 -12.47 3.24
CA HIS A 163 -9.22 -12.12 3.55
C HIS A 163 -9.70 -10.81 2.90
N LEU A 164 -8.81 -10.07 2.27
CA LEU A 164 -9.18 -8.96 1.39
C LEU A 164 -9.77 -9.55 0.10
N ARG A 165 -10.77 -8.92 -0.49
CA ARG A 165 -11.32 -9.35 -1.77
C ARG A 165 -10.17 -9.43 -2.78
N SER A 166 -9.78 -10.66 -3.11
CA SER A 166 -8.74 -10.92 -4.10
C SER A 166 -9.25 -10.46 -5.46
N CYS A 167 -8.54 -9.55 -6.09
CA CYS A 167 -8.67 -9.40 -7.53
C CYS A 167 -8.03 -10.65 -8.16
N GLY A 168 -8.77 -11.37 -9.00
CA GLY A 168 -8.39 -12.68 -9.54
C GLY A 168 -7.21 -12.68 -10.53
N ILE A 169 -6.24 -11.78 -10.38
CA ILE A 169 -4.97 -11.80 -11.08
C ILE A 169 -3.92 -12.40 -10.15
N SER A 170 -3.94 -13.72 -10.02
CA SER A 170 -2.79 -14.46 -9.55
C SER A 170 -1.78 -14.50 -10.69
N ASN A 171 -0.72 -13.73 -10.58
CA ASN A 171 0.41 -13.85 -11.49
C ASN A 171 1.15 -15.15 -11.12
N PRO A 172 1.18 -16.19 -11.97
CA PRO A 172 2.02 -17.35 -11.70
C PRO A 172 3.46 -16.87 -11.87
N VAL A 173 4.15 -16.64 -10.76
CA VAL A 173 5.60 -16.38 -10.77
C VAL A 173 6.24 -17.53 -11.51
N GLY A 174 6.80 -17.19 -12.68
CA GLY A 174 7.39 -18.12 -13.60
C GLY A 174 8.42 -19.00 -12.94
N GLY A 175 8.32 -20.29 -13.24
CA GLY A 175 9.34 -21.27 -12.89
C GLY A 175 10.68 -20.83 -13.47
N VAL A 176 11.65 -20.68 -12.59
CA VAL A 176 13.06 -20.55 -12.94
C VAL A 176 13.48 -21.90 -13.53
N ARG A 177 13.95 -21.87 -14.77
CA ARG A 177 14.80 -22.94 -15.34
C ARG A 177 16.22 -22.77 -14.86
#